data_63bd960c804fabdb52fcba44f0c5a5e5
#
_entry.id   63bd960c804fabdb52fcba44f0c5a5e5
#
_cell.length_a   1.000
_cell.length_b   1.000
_cell.length_c   1.000
_cell.angle_alpha   90.00
_cell.angle_beta   90.00
_cell.angle_gamma   90.00
#
_symmetry.space_group_name_H-M   'P 1'
#
loop_
_entity.id
_entity.type
_entity.pdbx_description
1 polymer ?
#
loop_
_entity_poly.entity_id
_entity_poly.type
_entity_poly.pdbx_seq_one_letter_code
_entity_poly.pdbx_strand_id
1 'polypeptide(L)'
;KPVTLVGIDGPVIDGGGSGTLLQVRGAEVAIEGFTFRATGSNHDREDAAIVFDGGRAVITGNRIEDALFGIYLKQAHGSIVRDNVILAKQVDVAMRGDGIKVWYSNDTLIENNVAQDGRDVILWYANGGTVRGNDFDRNRYGLHLMFSNGIRIEGNSLDENSIGLYVMYGRDITIVGNSLSNNHGPSGGGLGFKDVDNAVVEGNRFVANQIGAQVDTSPVQPGVENLWRGNVFAFNNIGIGLTPSVRHNIFTENSFIDNTEHVSVLGRGQLRDLTWAVDGRGNYWSDYAGYDADGDGVGDRPYRSQRLFESLMDERPVLRLFQFSPAALALDFAAKAFPEVRPETKFEDPAPLMQAPRSPYLPPVAAAPTGSRLALGVASSLALIASLAVVLRLRPVFSTAKRGSRPAYALGG
;
A
#
# COMPACT_ATOMS: atom_id res chain seq x y z
N LYS A 1 -7.69 19.54 -38.41
CA LYS A 1 -9.10 19.66 -38.00
C LYS A 1 -9.35 18.59 -36.95
N PRO A 2 -10.14 18.89 -35.88
CA PRO A 2 -10.59 17.86 -34.96
C PRO A 2 -11.33 16.72 -35.68
N VAL A 3 -11.08 15.49 -35.30
CA VAL A 3 -11.71 14.28 -35.84
C VAL A 3 -12.25 13.44 -34.71
N THR A 4 -13.46 12.90 -34.87
CA THR A 4 -14.02 11.92 -33.94
C THR A 4 -14.21 10.59 -34.66
N LEU A 5 -13.62 9.54 -34.11
CA LEU A 5 -13.83 8.15 -34.52
C LEU A 5 -14.77 7.49 -33.51
N VAL A 6 -15.93 7.07 -34.00
CA VAL A 6 -16.95 6.40 -33.15
C VAL A 6 -17.15 4.97 -33.62
N GLY A 7 -16.93 4.02 -32.75
CA GLY A 7 -17.20 2.61 -32.98
C GLY A 7 -18.69 2.31 -32.74
N ILE A 8 -19.43 2.07 -33.81
CA ILE A 8 -20.84 1.67 -33.72
C ILE A 8 -20.90 0.15 -33.53
N ASP A 9 -21.64 -0.30 -32.52
CA ASP A 9 -21.77 -1.72 -32.15
C ASP A 9 -20.46 -2.40 -31.74
N GLY A 10 -19.48 -1.61 -31.20
CA GLY A 10 -18.23 -2.13 -30.66
C GLY A 10 -17.30 -2.81 -31.68
N PRO A 11 -16.96 -2.15 -32.79
CA PRO A 11 -16.12 -2.76 -33.83
C PRO A 11 -14.74 -3.13 -33.29
N VAL A 12 -14.19 -4.24 -33.78
CA VAL A 12 -12.91 -4.79 -33.37
C VAL A 12 -11.81 -4.41 -34.34
N ILE A 13 -10.74 -3.81 -33.85
CA ILE A 13 -9.47 -3.62 -34.57
C ILE A 13 -8.50 -4.67 -34.03
N ASP A 14 -8.26 -5.73 -34.83
CA ASP A 14 -7.41 -6.86 -34.45
C ASP A 14 -6.05 -6.76 -35.15
N GLY A 15 -4.99 -6.73 -34.37
CA GLY A 15 -3.61 -6.65 -34.85
C GLY A 15 -3.00 -7.98 -35.28
N GLY A 16 -3.66 -9.09 -34.96
CA GLY A 16 -3.13 -10.43 -35.24
C GLY A 16 -1.76 -10.69 -34.59
N GLY A 17 -1.47 -10.04 -33.43
CA GLY A 17 -0.20 -10.16 -32.71
C GLY A 17 0.94 -9.33 -33.33
N SER A 18 0.66 -8.30 -34.11
CA SER A 18 1.70 -7.53 -34.82
C SER A 18 1.53 -6.02 -34.68
N GLY A 19 2.60 -5.32 -34.28
CA GLY A 19 2.74 -3.87 -34.30
C GLY A 19 1.77 -3.09 -33.41
N THR A 20 1.70 -1.78 -33.69
CA THR A 20 0.78 -0.82 -33.10
C THR A 20 -0.50 -0.74 -33.95
N LEU A 21 -1.68 -0.73 -33.29
CA LEU A 21 -2.96 -0.83 -34.02
C LEU A 21 -3.45 0.53 -34.53
N LEU A 22 -3.30 1.57 -33.72
CA LEU A 22 -3.71 2.93 -34.12
C LEU A 22 -2.63 3.94 -33.71
N GLN A 23 -2.16 4.72 -34.67
CA GLN A 23 -1.23 5.82 -34.44
C GLN A 23 -1.82 7.13 -34.92
N VAL A 24 -1.88 8.14 -34.03
CA VAL A 24 -2.33 9.50 -34.37
C VAL A 24 -1.17 10.47 -34.17
N ARG A 25 -0.99 11.42 -35.11
CA ARG A 25 0.06 12.42 -35.01
C ARG A 25 -0.49 13.83 -35.18
N GLY A 26 -0.13 14.72 -34.24
CA GLY A 26 -0.29 16.18 -34.38
C GLY A 26 -1.72 16.67 -34.58
N ALA A 27 -2.76 15.97 -34.08
CA ALA A 27 -4.15 16.34 -34.28
C ALA A 27 -4.95 16.27 -32.97
N GLU A 28 -6.10 16.93 -32.97
CA GLU A 28 -7.13 16.70 -31.94
C GLU A 28 -8.04 15.56 -32.43
N VAL A 29 -8.00 14.42 -31.75
CA VAL A 29 -8.81 13.25 -32.14
C VAL A 29 -9.49 12.66 -30.91
N ALA A 30 -10.79 12.38 -31.07
CA ALA A 30 -11.56 11.57 -30.16
C ALA A 30 -11.69 10.13 -30.70
N ILE A 31 -11.54 9.14 -29.81
CA ILE A 31 -11.66 7.71 -30.13
C ILE A 31 -12.61 7.10 -29.11
N GLU A 32 -13.73 6.58 -29.57
CA GLU A 32 -14.79 6.11 -28.69
C GLU A 32 -15.41 4.79 -29.16
N GLY A 33 -15.62 3.84 -28.24
CA GLY A 33 -16.47 2.65 -28.46
C GLY A 33 -15.86 1.54 -29.30
N PHE A 34 -14.52 1.49 -29.41
CA PHE A 34 -13.80 0.43 -30.14
C PHE A 34 -13.31 -0.68 -29.19
N THR A 35 -13.15 -1.87 -29.74
CA THR A 35 -12.31 -2.91 -29.16
C THR A 35 -11.00 -3.02 -29.94
N PHE A 36 -9.86 -2.82 -29.28
CA PHE A 36 -8.52 -3.03 -29.83
C PHE A 36 -7.98 -4.33 -29.25
N ARG A 37 -7.47 -5.23 -30.09
CA ARG A 37 -7.04 -6.55 -29.65
C ARG A 37 -5.76 -7.01 -30.34
N ALA A 38 -4.96 -7.79 -29.58
CA ALA A 38 -3.79 -8.50 -30.08
C ALA A 38 -2.72 -7.59 -30.73
N THR A 39 -2.14 -6.67 -29.95
CA THR A 39 -0.96 -5.89 -30.39
C THR A 39 0.25 -6.80 -30.61
N GLY A 40 1.30 -6.28 -31.25
CA GLY A 40 2.62 -6.91 -31.26
C GLY A 40 3.21 -7.06 -29.83
N SER A 41 4.42 -7.62 -29.78
CA SER A 41 5.14 -7.89 -28.52
C SER A 41 6.55 -7.29 -28.52
N ASN A 42 6.83 -6.31 -29.35
CA ASN A 42 8.14 -5.69 -29.45
C ASN A 42 8.23 -4.48 -28.50
N HIS A 43 9.10 -4.59 -27.47
CA HIS A 43 9.33 -3.53 -26.49
C HIS A 43 10.07 -2.33 -27.05
N ASP A 44 11.00 -2.52 -27.99
CA ASP A 44 11.80 -1.43 -28.56
C ASP A 44 10.92 -0.50 -29.43
N ARG A 45 9.89 -1.06 -30.07
CA ARG A 45 8.90 -0.29 -30.83
C ARG A 45 7.73 0.18 -29.99
N GLU A 46 7.62 -0.33 -28.76
CA GLU A 46 6.49 -0.08 -27.86
C GLU A 46 5.14 -0.39 -28.55
N ASP A 47 5.00 -1.64 -29.08
CA ASP A 47 3.80 -2.06 -29.79
C ASP A 47 2.54 -1.85 -28.92
N ALA A 48 1.67 -0.92 -29.31
CA ALA A 48 0.57 -0.41 -28.50
C ALA A 48 -0.79 -0.54 -29.20
N ALA A 49 -1.87 -0.53 -28.42
CA ALA A 49 -3.20 -0.43 -29.02
C ALA A 49 -3.42 0.97 -29.61
N ILE A 50 -3.14 2.03 -28.84
CA ILE A 50 -3.32 3.41 -29.28
C ILE A 50 -2.08 4.23 -28.93
N VAL A 51 -1.50 4.94 -29.91
CA VAL A 51 -0.42 5.91 -29.72
C VAL A 51 -0.87 7.28 -30.20
N PHE A 52 -0.76 8.27 -29.33
CA PHE A 52 -0.87 9.70 -29.68
C PHE A 52 0.50 10.36 -29.59
N ASP A 53 0.90 11.01 -30.67
CA ASP A 53 2.17 11.72 -30.80
C ASP A 53 1.89 13.20 -31.13
N GLY A 54 1.84 14.04 -30.11
CA GLY A 54 1.39 15.43 -30.19
C GLY A 54 -0.14 15.57 -30.28
N GLY A 55 -0.61 16.83 -30.23
CA GLY A 55 -2.04 17.13 -30.29
C GLY A 55 -2.76 16.89 -28.95
N ARG A 56 -4.07 16.66 -29.01
CA ARG A 56 -4.92 16.39 -27.85
C ARG A 56 -5.79 15.15 -28.12
N ALA A 57 -5.71 14.20 -27.21
CA ALA A 57 -6.49 12.96 -27.28
C ALA A 57 -7.73 13.03 -26.38
N VAL A 58 -8.85 12.48 -26.86
CA VAL A 58 -10.00 12.09 -26.03
C VAL A 58 -10.27 10.62 -26.32
N ILE A 59 -9.88 9.74 -25.38
CA ILE A 59 -9.96 8.28 -25.54
C ILE A 59 -10.97 7.78 -24.52
N THR A 60 -12.17 7.39 -24.99
CA THR A 60 -13.31 7.14 -24.11
C THR A 60 -14.04 5.84 -24.46
N GLY A 61 -14.38 5.04 -23.44
CA GLY A 61 -15.29 3.89 -23.59
C GLY A 61 -14.74 2.79 -24.52
N ASN A 62 -13.42 2.69 -24.65
CA ASN A 62 -12.80 1.65 -25.46
C ASN A 62 -12.43 0.43 -24.62
N ARG A 63 -12.36 -0.72 -25.29
CA ARG A 63 -11.86 -1.96 -24.72
C ARG A 63 -10.55 -2.34 -25.40
N ILE A 64 -9.52 -2.57 -24.61
CA ILE A 64 -8.18 -2.95 -25.07
C ILE A 64 -7.86 -4.31 -24.47
N GLU A 65 -7.57 -5.31 -25.32
CA GLU A 65 -7.32 -6.69 -24.91
C GLU A 65 -6.03 -7.23 -25.50
N ASP A 66 -5.33 -8.07 -24.78
CA ASP A 66 -4.09 -8.70 -25.22
C ASP A 66 -3.10 -7.68 -25.82
N ALA A 67 -2.92 -6.56 -25.11
CA ALA A 67 -2.04 -5.48 -25.53
C ALA A 67 -0.73 -5.48 -24.73
N LEU A 68 0.41 -5.31 -25.44
CA LEU A 68 1.69 -5.09 -24.78
C LEU A 68 1.68 -3.71 -24.11
N PHE A 69 1.43 -2.64 -24.89
CA PHE A 69 1.10 -1.33 -24.36
C PHE A 69 -0.35 -1.01 -24.71
N GLY A 70 -1.10 -0.45 -23.76
CA GLY A 70 -2.48 -0.07 -24.01
C GLY A 70 -2.59 1.29 -24.71
N ILE A 71 -2.60 2.38 -23.95
CA ILE A 71 -2.70 3.76 -24.43
C ILE A 71 -1.37 4.48 -24.17
N TYR A 72 -0.77 5.04 -25.20
CA TYR A 72 0.45 5.81 -25.08
C TYR A 72 0.26 7.25 -25.57
N LEU A 73 0.35 8.22 -24.66
CA LEU A 73 0.30 9.65 -24.93
C LEU A 73 1.73 10.22 -24.93
N LYS A 74 2.18 10.74 -26.06
CA LYS A 74 3.47 11.43 -26.25
C LYS A 74 3.20 12.90 -26.55
N GLN A 75 3.65 13.82 -25.69
CA GLN A 75 3.48 15.27 -25.86
C GLN A 75 2.03 15.69 -26.23
N ALA A 76 1.05 14.96 -25.68
CA ALA A 76 -0.38 15.16 -25.94
C ALA A 76 -1.04 15.85 -24.74
N HIS A 77 -0.78 17.15 -24.62
CA HIS A 77 -1.23 17.97 -23.48
C HIS A 77 -2.76 18.11 -23.43
N GLY A 78 -3.34 18.20 -22.24
CA GLY A 78 -4.77 18.37 -22.01
C GLY A 78 -5.62 17.19 -22.46
N SER A 79 -5.00 16.01 -22.62
CA SER A 79 -5.70 14.80 -23.06
C SER A 79 -6.60 14.21 -21.99
N ILE A 80 -7.62 13.46 -22.42
CA ILE A 80 -8.59 12.78 -21.57
C ILE A 80 -8.58 11.29 -21.93
N VAL A 81 -8.33 10.45 -20.93
CA VAL A 81 -8.46 9.00 -21.00
C VAL A 81 -9.50 8.58 -19.98
N ARG A 82 -10.68 8.16 -20.44
CA ARG A 82 -11.84 7.95 -19.58
C ARG A 82 -12.62 6.70 -19.95
N ASP A 83 -13.14 6.00 -18.92
CA ASP A 83 -14.09 4.89 -19.06
C ASP A 83 -13.57 3.76 -19.97
N ASN A 84 -12.25 3.57 -20.06
CA ASN A 84 -11.65 2.49 -20.84
C ASN A 84 -11.37 1.27 -19.98
N VAL A 85 -11.43 0.09 -20.59
CA VAL A 85 -11.00 -1.18 -20.01
C VAL A 85 -9.75 -1.67 -20.72
N ILE A 86 -8.66 -1.83 -19.99
CA ILE A 86 -7.34 -2.17 -20.55
C ILE A 86 -6.85 -3.46 -19.87
N LEU A 87 -6.81 -4.54 -20.63
CA LEU A 87 -6.33 -5.86 -20.23
C LEU A 87 -5.02 -6.16 -20.95
N ALA A 88 -3.95 -6.23 -20.20
CA ALA A 88 -2.64 -6.44 -20.78
C ALA A 88 -2.45 -7.87 -21.28
N LYS A 89 -1.41 -8.02 -22.10
CA LYS A 89 -0.96 -9.31 -22.62
C LYS A 89 -0.51 -10.23 -21.47
N GLN A 90 -0.99 -11.48 -21.50
CA GLN A 90 -0.67 -12.47 -20.48
C GLN A 90 0.76 -13.03 -20.68
N VAL A 91 1.72 -12.30 -20.16
CA VAL A 91 3.15 -12.64 -20.19
C VAL A 91 3.75 -12.46 -18.78
N ASP A 92 4.96 -12.99 -18.58
CA ASP A 92 5.68 -12.78 -17.30
C ASP A 92 5.80 -11.28 -16.98
N VAL A 93 5.75 -10.94 -15.69
CA VAL A 93 5.77 -9.54 -15.21
C VAL A 93 6.92 -8.73 -15.79
N ALA A 94 8.10 -9.34 -15.97
CA ALA A 94 9.27 -8.69 -16.56
C ALA A 94 9.08 -8.33 -18.06
N MET A 95 8.15 -8.99 -18.73
CA MET A 95 7.86 -8.82 -20.17
C MET A 95 6.57 -8.03 -20.42
N ARG A 96 5.93 -7.52 -19.37
CA ARG A 96 4.72 -6.69 -19.51
C ARG A 96 5.06 -5.27 -19.94
N GLY A 97 4.19 -4.66 -20.70
CA GLY A 97 4.22 -3.24 -21.03
C GLY A 97 3.22 -2.44 -20.19
N ASP A 98 3.19 -1.13 -20.36
CA ASP A 98 2.37 -0.24 -19.57
C ASP A 98 0.92 -0.21 -20.08
N GLY A 99 -0.05 -0.27 -19.18
CA GLY A 99 -1.48 -0.15 -19.52
C GLY A 99 -1.81 1.24 -20.06
N ILE A 100 -1.41 2.28 -19.34
CA ILE A 100 -1.48 3.68 -19.78
C ILE A 100 -0.11 4.31 -19.56
N LYS A 101 0.46 4.91 -20.59
CA LYS A 101 1.72 5.63 -20.54
C LYS A 101 1.53 7.07 -20.98
N VAL A 102 1.80 8.00 -20.07
CA VAL A 102 1.74 9.44 -20.29
C VAL A 102 3.17 9.99 -20.25
N TRP A 103 3.69 10.45 -21.39
CA TRP A 103 5.05 10.92 -21.51
C TRP A 103 5.10 12.35 -22.03
N TYR A 104 5.66 13.27 -21.26
CA TYR A 104 5.68 14.71 -21.54
C TYR A 104 4.31 15.28 -21.93
N SER A 105 3.21 14.77 -21.29
CA SER A 105 1.83 15.19 -21.59
C SER A 105 1.21 15.82 -20.33
N ASN A 106 1.25 17.14 -20.26
CA ASN A 106 0.75 17.90 -19.12
C ASN A 106 -0.78 17.98 -19.10
N ASP A 107 -1.36 18.28 -17.96
CA ASP A 107 -2.80 18.53 -17.77
C ASP A 107 -3.68 17.36 -18.26
N THR A 108 -3.19 16.13 -18.14
CA THR A 108 -3.90 14.93 -18.57
C THR A 108 -4.90 14.51 -17.51
N LEU A 109 -6.14 14.21 -17.92
CA LEU A 109 -7.17 13.59 -17.10
C LEU A 109 -7.24 12.09 -17.37
N ILE A 110 -7.02 11.26 -16.34
CA ILE A 110 -7.22 9.82 -16.37
C ILE A 110 -8.34 9.49 -15.40
N GLU A 111 -9.50 9.07 -15.90
CA GLU A 111 -10.71 8.97 -15.08
C GLU A 111 -11.51 7.69 -15.39
N ASN A 112 -11.95 6.99 -14.33
CA ASN A 112 -12.83 5.82 -14.40
C ASN A 112 -12.31 4.70 -15.34
N ASN A 113 -11.01 4.54 -15.48
CA ASN A 113 -10.47 3.45 -16.28
C ASN A 113 -10.21 2.21 -15.42
N VAL A 114 -10.26 1.05 -16.05
CA VAL A 114 -9.78 -0.22 -15.51
C VAL A 114 -8.51 -0.59 -16.26
N ALA A 115 -7.41 -0.86 -15.53
CA ALA A 115 -6.16 -1.34 -16.15
C ALA A 115 -5.58 -2.50 -15.32
N GLN A 116 -5.47 -3.66 -15.95
CA GLN A 116 -5.15 -4.92 -15.28
C GLN A 116 -4.00 -5.68 -15.94
N ASP A 117 -3.24 -6.40 -15.11
CA ASP A 117 -2.19 -7.34 -15.52
C ASP A 117 -1.05 -6.69 -16.33
N GLY A 118 -0.95 -5.35 -16.30
CA GLY A 118 0.09 -4.61 -16.97
C GLY A 118 1.40 -4.49 -16.16
N ARG A 119 2.36 -3.76 -16.72
CA ARG A 119 3.53 -3.35 -15.96
C ARG A 119 3.17 -2.18 -15.07
N ASP A 120 2.83 -1.03 -15.62
CA ASP A 120 2.50 0.19 -14.89
C ASP A 120 1.36 0.96 -15.57
N VAL A 121 0.65 1.79 -14.79
CA VAL A 121 0.03 3.01 -15.30
C VAL A 121 0.98 4.15 -14.94
N ILE A 122 1.64 4.76 -15.93
CA ILE A 122 2.75 5.69 -15.67
C ILE A 122 2.53 7.09 -16.21
N LEU A 123 2.77 8.10 -15.36
CA LEU A 123 2.93 9.50 -15.72
C LEU A 123 4.40 9.88 -15.59
N TRP A 124 5.04 10.16 -16.71
CA TRP A 124 6.48 10.44 -16.78
C TRP A 124 6.73 11.80 -17.43
N TYR A 125 7.35 12.71 -16.68
CA TYR A 125 7.49 14.13 -17.04
C TYR A 125 6.14 14.80 -17.41
N ALA A 126 5.08 14.45 -16.69
CA ALA A 126 3.73 14.99 -16.89
C ALA A 126 3.35 15.84 -15.66
N ASN A 127 2.94 17.08 -15.88
CA ASN A 127 2.61 18.01 -14.81
C ASN A 127 1.13 18.43 -14.86
N GLY A 128 0.55 18.79 -13.74
CA GLY A 128 -0.79 19.39 -13.65
C GLY A 128 -1.95 18.43 -13.91
N GLY A 129 -1.71 17.11 -13.95
CA GLY A 129 -2.73 16.12 -14.29
C GLY A 129 -3.63 15.71 -13.12
N THR A 130 -4.72 15.00 -13.44
CA THR A 130 -5.62 14.38 -12.46
C THR A 130 -5.85 12.92 -12.81
N VAL A 131 -5.71 12.04 -11.81
CA VAL A 131 -5.99 10.61 -11.89
C VAL A 131 -7.06 10.29 -10.86
N ARG A 132 -8.30 9.97 -11.32
CA ARG A 132 -9.40 9.78 -10.38
C ARG A 132 -10.37 8.66 -10.74
N GLY A 133 -10.90 7.99 -9.72
CA GLY A 133 -11.95 6.98 -9.87
C GLY A 133 -11.54 5.75 -10.68
N ASN A 134 -10.24 5.50 -10.85
CA ASN A 134 -9.74 4.37 -11.63
C ASN A 134 -9.59 3.12 -10.76
N ASP A 135 -9.62 1.96 -11.42
CA ASP A 135 -9.37 0.65 -10.84
C ASP A 135 -8.16 0.01 -11.53
N PHE A 136 -7.00 0.03 -10.82
CA PHE A 136 -5.72 -0.47 -11.34
C PHE A 136 -5.23 -1.61 -10.47
N ASP A 137 -5.33 -2.84 -10.96
CA ASP A 137 -5.02 -4.02 -10.18
C ASP A 137 -4.11 -5.01 -10.91
N ARG A 138 -3.41 -5.84 -10.15
CA ARG A 138 -2.47 -6.88 -10.61
C ARG A 138 -1.36 -6.38 -11.54
N ASN A 139 -1.02 -5.09 -11.43
CA ASN A 139 0.11 -4.48 -12.14
C ASN A 139 1.40 -4.58 -11.30
N ARG A 140 2.55 -4.31 -11.90
CA ARG A 140 3.78 -4.08 -11.13
C ARG A 140 3.62 -2.84 -10.26
N TYR A 141 3.30 -1.68 -10.86
CA TYR A 141 2.86 -0.49 -10.14
C TYR A 141 1.47 -0.10 -10.64
N GLY A 142 0.50 -0.07 -9.71
CA GLY A 142 -0.88 0.34 -10.05
C GLY A 142 -0.88 1.73 -10.67
N LEU A 143 -0.21 2.69 -10.01
CA LEU A 143 0.05 4.03 -10.56
C LEU A 143 1.51 4.43 -10.25
N HIS A 144 2.21 4.94 -11.24
CA HIS A 144 3.61 5.36 -11.14
C HIS A 144 3.78 6.80 -11.62
N LEU A 145 4.25 7.67 -10.76
CA LEU A 145 4.63 9.04 -11.10
C LEU A 145 6.16 9.15 -11.08
N MET A 146 6.73 9.66 -12.17
CA MET A 146 8.16 9.86 -12.27
C MET A 146 8.47 11.23 -12.87
N PHE A 147 9.19 12.09 -12.13
CA PHE A 147 9.48 13.48 -12.51
C PHE A 147 8.22 14.28 -12.89
N SER A 148 7.12 14.10 -12.14
CA SER A 148 5.82 14.72 -12.42
C SER A 148 5.37 15.54 -11.23
N ASN A 149 4.87 16.76 -11.47
CA ASN A 149 4.55 17.72 -10.43
C ASN A 149 3.10 18.21 -10.55
N GLY A 150 2.52 18.65 -9.42
CA GLY A 150 1.17 19.21 -9.40
C GLY A 150 0.09 18.20 -9.77
N ILE A 151 0.28 16.91 -9.45
CA ILE A 151 -0.65 15.84 -9.79
C ILE A 151 -1.63 15.61 -8.65
N ARG A 152 -2.93 15.49 -8.99
CA ARG A 152 -3.99 15.10 -8.08
C ARG A 152 -4.42 13.66 -8.32
N ILE A 153 -4.37 12.84 -7.28
CA ILE A 153 -4.73 11.41 -7.30
C ILE A 153 -5.87 11.21 -6.31
N GLU A 154 -7.07 10.89 -6.80
CA GLU A 154 -8.28 10.95 -5.99
C GLU A 154 -9.21 9.76 -6.22
N GLY A 155 -9.61 9.08 -5.13
CA GLY A 155 -10.66 8.06 -5.17
C GLY A 155 -10.37 6.84 -6.05
N ASN A 156 -9.08 6.50 -6.26
CA ASN A 156 -8.71 5.31 -7.04
C ASN A 156 -8.66 4.07 -6.17
N SER A 157 -8.90 2.91 -6.79
CA SER A 157 -8.65 1.57 -6.27
C SER A 157 -7.34 1.05 -6.84
N LEU A 158 -6.37 0.72 -5.96
CA LEU A 158 -5.05 0.23 -6.32
C LEU A 158 -4.80 -1.07 -5.54
N ASP A 159 -5.27 -2.18 -6.10
CA ASP A 159 -5.36 -3.46 -5.40
C ASP A 159 -4.48 -4.55 -6.05
N GLU A 160 -3.97 -5.48 -5.25
CA GLU A 160 -3.18 -6.63 -5.72
C GLU A 160 -1.96 -6.28 -6.62
N ASN A 161 -1.43 -5.06 -6.54
CA ASN A 161 -0.22 -4.69 -7.26
C ASN A 161 1.05 -5.09 -6.47
N SER A 162 2.22 -5.05 -7.12
CA SER A 162 3.46 -5.10 -6.35
C SER A 162 3.62 -3.84 -5.50
N ILE A 163 3.35 -2.64 -6.06
CA ILE A 163 3.18 -1.38 -5.34
C ILE A 163 1.91 -0.71 -5.88
N GLY A 164 1.00 -0.29 -4.99
CA GLY A 164 -0.22 0.40 -5.41
C GLY A 164 0.07 1.72 -6.10
N LEU A 165 0.74 2.64 -5.41
CA LEU A 165 1.16 3.95 -5.93
C LEU A 165 2.64 4.18 -5.66
N TYR A 166 3.42 4.53 -6.68
CA TYR A 166 4.81 4.92 -6.49
C TYR A 166 5.05 6.32 -7.05
N VAL A 167 5.52 7.23 -6.21
CA VAL A 167 5.84 8.62 -6.58
C VAL A 167 7.34 8.83 -6.43
N MET A 168 8.00 9.17 -7.54
CA MET A 168 9.43 9.39 -7.59
C MET A 168 9.77 10.77 -8.17
N TYR A 169 10.60 11.53 -7.46
CA TYR A 169 11.14 12.82 -7.93
C TYR A 169 10.03 13.82 -8.28
N GLY A 170 8.99 13.91 -7.44
CA GLY A 170 7.82 14.76 -7.67
C GLY A 170 7.63 15.79 -6.58
N ARG A 171 6.85 16.84 -6.87
CA ARG A 171 6.44 17.83 -5.88
C ARG A 171 5.01 18.30 -6.11
N ASP A 172 4.42 18.91 -5.08
CA ASP A 172 3.05 19.40 -5.12
C ASP A 172 2.05 18.29 -5.46
N ILE A 173 2.18 17.14 -4.80
CA ILE A 173 1.37 15.94 -5.06
C ILE A 173 0.23 15.86 -4.04
N THR A 174 -1.00 15.73 -4.53
CA THR A 174 -2.19 15.55 -3.68
C THR A 174 -2.75 14.14 -3.86
N ILE A 175 -2.80 13.35 -2.78
CA ILE A 175 -3.26 11.96 -2.77
C ILE A 175 -4.42 11.87 -1.78
N VAL A 176 -5.66 11.75 -2.27
CA VAL A 176 -6.86 11.91 -1.44
C VAL A 176 -7.87 10.79 -1.66
N GLY A 177 -8.33 10.17 -0.59
CA GLY A 177 -9.44 9.24 -0.62
C GLY A 177 -9.23 7.96 -1.45
N ASN A 178 -7.98 7.56 -1.70
CA ASN A 178 -7.68 6.34 -2.44
C ASN A 178 -7.70 5.10 -1.54
N SER A 179 -7.98 3.95 -2.13
CA SER A 179 -7.84 2.63 -1.51
C SER A 179 -6.62 1.91 -2.09
N LEU A 180 -5.64 1.63 -1.24
CA LEU A 180 -4.40 0.93 -1.60
C LEU A 180 -4.34 -0.34 -0.76
N SER A 181 -4.72 -1.49 -1.34
CA SER A 181 -4.90 -2.72 -0.56
C SER A 181 -4.24 -3.93 -1.22
N ASN A 182 -3.91 -4.93 -0.40
CA ASN A 182 -3.37 -6.21 -0.84
C ASN A 182 -2.14 -6.12 -1.75
N ASN A 183 -1.36 -5.02 -1.66
CA ASN A 183 -0.19 -4.86 -2.50
C ASN A 183 1.01 -5.60 -1.91
N HIS A 184 1.41 -6.68 -2.58
CA HIS A 184 2.43 -7.61 -2.14
C HIS A 184 3.41 -7.92 -3.28
N GLY A 185 4.65 -7.55 -3.13
CA GLY A 185 5.72 -7.85 -4.07
C GLY A 185 7.08 -7.84 -3.35
N PRO A 186 8.18 -8.03 -4.03
CA PRO A 186 9.51 -7.96 -3.41
C PRO A 186 9.79 -6.63 -2.69
N SER A 187 9.19 -5.56 -3.18
CA SER A 187 9.19 -4.23 -2.55
C SER A 187 7.76 -3.79 -2.23
N GLY A 188 6.89 -4.74 -1.89
CA GLY A 188 5.44 -4.58 -1.81
C GLY A 188 5.00 -3.47 -0.87
N GLY A 189 4.13 -2.61 -1.36
CA GLY A 189 3.61 -1.51 -0.57
C GLY A 189 2.38 -0.85 -1.17
N GLY A 190 1.56 -0.25 -0.30
CA GLY A 190 0.46 0.58 -0.74
C GLY A 190 0.99 1.82 -1.46
N LEU A 191 1.78 2.64 -0.78
CA LEU A 191 2.39 3.86 -1.31
C LEU A 191 3.91 3.85 -1.12
N GLY A 192 4.66 4.24 -2.15
CA GLY A 192 6.08 4.53 -2.06
C GLY A 192 6.39 5.98 -2.41
N PHE A 193 7.14 6.67 -1.56
CA PHE A 193 7.72 7.99 -1.85
C PHE A 193 9.23 7.89 -1.97
N LYS A 194 9.77 8.48 -3.02
CA LYS A 194 11.19 8.70 -3.20
C LYS A 194 11.44 10.11 -3.72
N ASP A 195 12.14 10.92 -2.93
CA ASP A 195 12.47 12.32 -3.26
C ASP A 195 11.21 13.14 -3.64
N VAL A 196 10.21 13.17 -2.72
CA VAL A 196 8.91 13.82 -2.92
C VAL A 196 8.77 15.00 -1.98
N ASP A 197 8.47 16.18 -2.53
CA ASP A 197 8.33 17.44 -1.82
C ASP A 197 6.89 17.96 -1.84
N ASN A 198 6.47 18.62 -0.75
CA ASN A 198 5.17 19.30 -0.63
C ASN A 198 3.98 18.39 -1.01
N ALA A 199 3.96 17.19 -0.44
CA ALA A 199 2.88 16.26 -0.67
C ALA A 199 1.81 16.34 0.41
N VAL A 200 0.54 16.21 0.00
CA VAL A 200 -0.61 16.04 0.88
C VAL A 200 -1.20 14.64 0.66
N VAL A 201 -1.14 13.82 1.70
CA VAL A 201 -1.70 12.45 1.71
C VAL A 201 -2.84 12.42 2.72
N GLU A 202 -4.09 12.46 2.24
CA GLU A 202 -5.25 12.69 3.09
C GLU A 202 -6.37 11.69 2.86
N GLY A 203 -6.90 11.11 3.94
CA GLY A 203 -8.10 10.28 3.91
C GLY A 203 -7.96 9.00 3.10
N ASN A 204 -6.74 8.50 2.87
CA ASN A 204 -6.52 7.25 2.13
C ASN A 204 -6.58 6.03 3.03
N ARG A 205 -6.81 4.87 2.43
CA ARG A 205 -6.80 3.56 3.08
C ARG A 205 -5.63 2.74 2.58
N PHE A 206 -4.77 2.34 3.50
CA PHE A 206 -3.65 1.42 3.29
C PHE A 206 -3.94 0.15 4.06
N VAL A 207 -4.47 -0.88 3.40
CA VAL A 207 -5.01 -2.07 4.08
C VAL A 207 -4.38 -3.34 3.55
N ALA A 208 -3.94 -4.21 4.46
CA ALA A 208 -3.41 -5.53 4.13
C ALA A 208 -2.26 -5.49 3.11
N ASN A 209 -1.41 -4.46 3.16
CA ASN A 209 -0.19 -4.39 2.34
C ASN A 209 1.01 -4.99 3.10
N GLN A 210 2.08 -5.30 2.41
CA GLN A 210 3.34 -5.61 3.08
C GLN A 210 3.86 -4.39 3.85
N ILE A 211 3.86 -3.21 3.23
CA ILE A 211 4.10 -1.91 3.86
C ILE A 211 2.98 -0.98 3.43
N GLY A 212 2.23 -0.39 4.38
CA GLY A 212 1.16 0.54 4.04
C GLY A 212 1.69 1.74 3.25
N ALA A 213 2.67 2.45 3.80
CA ALA A 213 3.41 3.48 3.07
C ALA A 213 4.92 3.40 3.39
N GLN A 214 5.75 3.53 2.37
CA GLN A 214 7.20 3.65 2.50
C GLN A 214 7.64 5.05 2.09
N VAL A 215 8.42 5.72 2.95
CA VAL A 215 8.94 7.06 2.68
C VAL A 215 10.46 7.02 2.68
N ASP A 216 11.06 7.39 1.56
CA ASP A 216 12.49 7.47 1.37
C ASP A 216 12.89 8.86 0.91
N THR A 217 13.81 9.50 1.65
CA THR A 217 14.40 10.81 1.34
C THR A 217 13.36 11.87 0.95
N SER A 218 12.23 11.93 1.68
CA SER A 218 11.13 12.84 1.37
C SER A 218 10.67 13.58 2.65
N PRO A 219 10.55 14.93 2.61
CA PRO A 219 10.95 15.83 1.53
C PRO A 219 12.47 16.00 1.44
N VAL A 220 12.94 16.45 0.26
CA VAL A 220 14.35 16.72 -0.03
C VAL A 220 14.69 18.19 0.22
N GLN A 221 13.79 19.10 -0.17
CA GLN A 221 14.05 20.53 -0.12
C GLN A 221 13.96 21.06 1.32
N PRO A 222 14.93 21.88 1.77
CA PRO A 222 14.86 22.51 3.09
C PRO A 222 13.63 23.40 3.23
N GLY A 223 12.97 23.32 4.40
CA GLY A 223 11.80 24.15 4.71
C GLY A 223 10.51 23.71 4.02
N VAL A 224 10.50 22.55 3.40
CA VAL A 224 9.32 21.91 2.83
C VAL A 224 8.85 20.78 3.72
N GLU A 225 7.56 20.57 3.83
CA GLU A 225 6.94 19.53 4.63
C GLU A 225 6.01 18.66 3.79
N ASN A 226 5.86 17.40 4.16
CA ASN A 226 4.83 16.52 3.65
C ASN A 226 3.78 16.27 4.74
N LEU A 227 2.51 16.40 4.40
CA LEU A 227 1.38 16.25 5.33
C LEU A 227 0.68 14.89 5.12
N TRP A 228 0.53 14.14 6.20
CA TRP A 228 -0.20 12.88 6.28
C TRP A 228 -1.34 13.04 7.28
N ARG A 229 -2.59 13.15 6.80
CA ARG A 229 -3.74 13.44 7.66
C ARG A 229 -4.92 12.53 7.39
N GLY A 230 -5.55 12.02 8.46
CA GLY A 230 -6.82 11.29 8.36
C GLY A 230 -6.74 9.98 7.59
N ASN A 231 -5.53 9.41 7.40
CA ASN A 231 -5.36 8.15 6.69
C ASN A 231 -5.59 6.96 7.62
N VAL A 232 -5.97 5.83 7.04
CA VAL A 232 -6.12 4.56 7.75
C VAL A 232 -5.03 3.60 7.28
N PHE A 233 -4.16 3.20 8.20
CA PHE A 233 -3.16 2.14 8.03
C PHE A 233 -3.62 0.93 8.84
N ALA A 234 -4.17 -0.09 8.19
CA ALA A 234 -4.77 -1.23 8.89
C ALA A 234 -4.28 -2.57 8.34
N PHE A 235 -3.98 -3.49 9.25
CA PHE A 235 -3.64 -4.89 8.94
C PHE A 235 -2.43 -5.06 8.00
N ASN A 236 -1.54 -4.07 7.93
CA ASN A 236 -0.29 -4.17 7.18
C ASN A 236 0.77 -4.89 8.03
N ASN A 237 1.79 -5.50 7.39
CA ASN A 237 2.94 -5.95 8.15
C ASN A 237 3.68 -4.75 8.77
N ILE A 238 3.85 -3.67 8.01
CA ILE A 238 4.33 -2.38 8.50
C ILE A 238 3.31 -1.30 8.08
N GLY A 239 2.82 -0.50 9.04
CA GLY A 239 1.93 0.61 8.74
C GLY A 239 2.64 1.68 7.89
N ILE A 240 3.67 2.31 8.45
CA ILE A 240 4.57 3.24 7.74
C ILE A 240 6.02 2.83 7.97
N GLY A 241 6.77 2.69 6.89
CA GLY A 241 8.21 2.51 6.91
C GLY A 241 8.95 3.79 6.50
N LEU A 242 9.84 4.27 7.37
CA LEU A 242 10.59 5.52 7.18
C LEU A 242 12.08 5.24 7.14
N THR A 243 12.80 5.74 6.11
CA THR A 243 14.27 5.70 6.15
C THR A 243 14.80 6.73 7.15
N PRO A 244 15.98 6.50 7.76
CA PRO A 244 16.58 7.43 8.74
C PRO A 244 16.90 8.83 8.20
N SER A 245 16.86 9.02 6.88
CA SER A 245 17.04 10.32 6.20
C SER A 245 15.79 11.19 6.18
N VAL A 246 14.62 10.59 6.42
CA VAL A 246 13.32 11.28 6.39
C VAL A 246 13.22 12.31 7.52
N ARG A 247 12.81 13.53 7.17
CA ARG A 247 12.58 14.68 8.07
C ARG A 247 11.30 15.39 7.65
N HIS A 248 10.83 16.32 8.45
CA HIS A 248 9.80 17.28 8.07
C HIS A 248 8.52 16.64 7.48
N ASN A 249 8.13 15.49 8.00
CA ASN A 249 6.82 14.91 7.76
C ASN A 249 5.91 15.14 8.96
N ILE A 250 4.68 15.53 8.69
CA ILE A 250 3.64 15.79 9.67
C ILE A 250 2.62 14.65 9.60
N PHE A 251 2.43 13.94 10.69
CA PHE A 251 1.46 12.85 10.83
C PHE A 251 0.42 13.24 11.89
N THR A 252 -0.81 13.53 11.48
CA THR A 252 -1.87 13.92 12.40
C THR A 252 -3.20 13.28 12.00
N GLU A 253 -4.02 12.96 12.99
CA GLU A 253 -5.34 12.35 12.81
C GLU A 253 -5.37 11.06 11.96
N ASN A 254 -4.23 10.39 11.79
CA ASN A 254 -4.22 9.08 11.13
C ASN A 254 -4.63 7.98 12.11
N SER A 255 -5.09 6.85 11.56
CA SER A 255 -5.44 5.65 12.33
C SER A 255 -4.49 4.53 12.00
N PHE A 256 -3.77 4.03 13.00
CA PHE A 256 -2.91 2.85 12.92
C PHE A 256 -3.61 1.69 13.63
N ILE A 257 -4.14 0.75 12.84
CA ILE A 257 -5.03 -0.31 13.33
C ILE A 257 -4.41 -1.67 13.04
N ASP A 258 -4.07 -2.42 14.07
CA ASP A 258 -3.66 -3.83 14.01
C ASP A 258 -2.60 -4.13 12.94
N ASN A 259 -1.67 -3.17 12.70
CA ASN A 259 -0.47 -3.46 11.93
C ASN A 259 0.50 -4.26 12.81
N THR A 260 1.27 -5.15 12.22
CA THR A 260 2.28 -5.91 12.99
C THR A 260 3.31 -4.96 13.61
N GLU A 261 3.71 -3.94 12.87
CA GLU A 261 4.51 -2.81 13.32
C GLU A 261 3.87 -1.52 12.79
N HIS A 262 3.49 -0.60 13.68
CA HIS A 262 2.82 0.63 13.25
C HIS A 262 3.76 1.55 12.48
N VAL A 263 4.97 1.75 13.00
CA VAL A 263 6.02 2.56 12.35
C VAL A 263 7.35 1.83 12.45
N SER A 264 8.00 1.61 11.30
CA SER A 264 9.29 0.94 11.20
C SER A 264 10.37 1.89 10.71
N VAL A 265 11.58 1.72 11.23
CA VAL A 265 12.79 2.38 10.70
C VAL A 265 13.42 1.48 9.64
N LEU A 266 13.41 1.92 8.38
CA LEU A 266 13.94 1.16 7.26
C LEU A 266 15.45 1.44 7.09
N GLY A 267 16.28 0.72 7.83
CA GLY A 267 17.73 0.86 7.81
C GLY A 267 18.29 1.20 9.19
N ARG A 268 19.58 1.52 9.25
CA ARG A 268 20.26 1.87 10.50
C ARG A 268 20.15 3.36 10.78
N GLY A 269 19.66 3.74 11.93
CA GLY A 269 19.55 5.12 12.38
C GLY A 269 18.32 5.37 13.24
N GLN A 270 18.04 6.64 13.49
CA GLN A 270 16.92 7.09 14.31
C GLN A 270 16.07 8.08 13.52
N LEU A 271 14.76 8.09 13.78
CA LEU A 271 13.84 9.10 13.26
C LEU A 271 14.08 10.42 14.01
N ARG A 272 14.08 11.52 13.27
CA ARG A 272 14.26 12.87 13.83
C ARG A 272 13.43 13.86 13.02
N ASP A 273 13.10 15.01 13.63
CA ASP A 273 12.43 16.12 12.98
C ASP A 273 11.12 15.70 12.27
N LEU A 274 10.34 14.84 12.94
CA LEU A 274 9.00 14.42 12.56
C LEU A 274 7.97 14.99 13.53
N THR A 275 6.84 15.43 13.01
CA THR A 275 5.72 15.95 13.80
C THR A 275 4.61 14.92 13.87
N TRP A 276 4.22 14.50 15.09
CA TRP A 276 3.19 13.48 15.31
C TRP A 276 1.87 14.04 15.83
N ALA A 277 1.79 15.33 16.10
CA ALA A 277 0.57 16.00 16.50
C ALA A 277 0.57 17.45 16.02
N VAL A 278 -0.59 17.97 15.64
CA VAL A 278 -0.83 19.36 15.26
C VAL A 278 -2.05 19.85 16.03
N ASP A 279 -2.00 21.08 16.56
CA ASP A 279 -3.09 21.70 17.31
C ASP A 279 -3.66 20.81 18.44
N GLY A 280 -2.77 20.08 19.15
CA GLY A 280 -3.14 19.19 20.22
C GLY A 280 -3.81 17.87 19.79
N ARG A 281 -3.75 17.51 18.52
CA ARG A 281 -4.31 16.26 17.99
C ARG A 281 -3.25 15.45 17.25
N GLY A 282 -2.97 14.27 17.75
CA GLY A 282 -2.05 13.30 17.16
C GLY A 282 -2.78 12.22 16.35
N ASN A 283 -2.38 10.98 16.52
CA ASN A 283 -2.88 9.84 15.76
C ASN A 283 -3.57 8.82 16.67
N TYR A 284 -4.43 8.01 16.08
CA TYR A 284 -5.02 6.85 16.75
C TYR A 284 -4.10 5.63 16.60
N TRP A 285 -3.82 4.96 17.71
CA TRP A 285 -2.99 3.76 17.79
C TRP A 285 -3.80 2.62 18.44
N SER A 286 -4.06 1.53 17.72
CA SER A 286 -4.91 0.45 18.25
C SER A 286 -4.34 -0.23 19.51
N ASP A 287 -3.04 -0.11 19.75
CA ASP A 287 -2.36 -0.64 20.95
C ASP A 287 -2.12 0.41 22.04
N TYR A 288 -2.65 1.63 21.89
CA TYR A 288 -2.57 2.65 22.93
C TYR A 288 -3.40 2.26 24.16
N ALA A 289 -2.75 2.26 25.31
CA ALA A 289 -3.34 1.87 26.60
C ALA A 289 -3.39 3.03 27.61
N GLY A 290 -3.47 4.26 27.12
CA GLY A 290 -3.64 5.45 27.95
C GLY A 290 -5.09 5.68 28.36
N TYR A 291 -5.34 6.82 29.00
CA TYR A 291 -6.65 7.26 29.44
C TYR A 291 -6.86 8.73 29.06
N ASP A 292 -8.11 9.15 29.09
CA ASP A 292 -8.59 10.51 28.84
C ASP A 292 -9.43 10.91 30.05
N ALA A 293 -8.87 11.72 30.94
CA ALA A 293 -9.50 12.07 32.21
C ALA A 293 -10.44 13.27 32.10
N ASP A 294 -10.20 14.16 31.14
CA ASP A 294 -11.00 15.37 30.92
C ASP A 294 -12.08 15.18 29.84
N GLY A 295 -12.03 14.08 29.05
CA GLY A 295 -13.05 13.71 28.10
C GLY A 295 -12.98 14.47 26.78
N ASP A 296 -11.81 15.01 26.42
CA ASP A 296 -11.62 15.78 25.20
C ASP A 296 -11.35 14.90 23.95
N GLY A 297 -11.20 13.58 24.16
CA GLY A 297 -10.95 12.58 23.11
C GLY A 297 -9.47 12.40 22.78
N VAL A 298 -8.58 13.05 23.53
CA VAL A 298 -7.12 12.94 23.45
C VAL A 298 -6.62 12.23 24.71
N GLY A 299 -5.64 11.37 24.58
CA GLY A 299 -5.07 10.68 25.74
C GLY A 299 -4.12 11.58 26.53
N ASP A 300 -4.27 11.58 27.86
CA ASP A 300 -3.43 12.36 28.80
C ASP A 300 -1.96 11.93 28.84
N ARG A 301 -1.63 10.81 28.23
CA ARG A 301 -0.26 10.30 28.17
C ARG A 301 0.18 10.15 26.72
N PRO A 302 1.43 10.56 26.39
CA PRO A 302 1.95 10.34 25.05
C PRO A 302 1.96 8.85 24.67
N TYR A 303 1.71 8.57 23.39
CA TYR A 303 2.00 7.26 22.83
C TYR A 303 3.51 7.18 22.52
N ARG A 304 4.14 6.08 22.96
CA ARG A 304 5.56 5.81 22.74
C ARG A 304 5.77 4.45 22.12
N SER A 305 6.42 4.42 20.96
CA SER A 305 6.84 3.15 20.36
C SER A 305 8.10 2.63 21.07
N GLN A 306 7.92 1.61 21.94
CA GLN A 306 8.96 1.06 22.81
C GLN A 306 8.89 -0.48 22.89
N ARG A 307 8.54 -1.17 21.81
CA ARG A 307 8.56 -2.63 21.82
C ARG A 307 10.00 -3.14 21.60
N LEU A 308 10.48 -3.96 22.54
CA LEU A 308 11.86 -4.45 22.49
C LEU A 308 12.11 -5.30 21.25
N PHE A 309 11.18 -6.19 20.90
CA PHE A 309 11.37 -7.03 19.74
C PHE A 309 11.34 -6.25 18.43
N GLU A 310 10.53 -5.20 18.33
CA GLU A 310 10.53 -4.28 17.17
C GLU A 310 11.88 -3.58 17.03
N SER A 311 12.47 -3.07 18.12
CA SER A 311 13.80 -2.46 18.11
C SER A 311 14.87 -3.44 17.62
N LEU A 312 14.79 -4.69 18.05
CA LEU A 312 15.71 -5.74 17.57
C LEU A 312 15.53 -6.06 16.08
N MET A 313 14.29 -6.01 15.56
CA MET A 313 14.01 -6.20 14.13
C MET A 313 14.52 -5.05 13.27
N ASP A 314 14.50 -3.81 13.77
CA ASP A 314 15.08 -2.65 13.08
C ASP A 314 16.60 -2.80 12.94
N GLU A 315 17.29 -3.27 14.00
CA GLU A 315 18.73 -3.54 13.95
C GLU A 315 19.09 -4.75 13.08
N ARG A 316 18.23 -5.80 13.13
CA ARG A 316 18.47 -7.10 12.47
C ARG A 316 17.20 -7.57 11.77
N PRO A 317 16.93 -7.15 10.52
CA PRO A 317 15.71 -7.47 9.80
C PRO A 317 15.40 -8.97 9.68
N VAL A 318 16.41 -9.85 9.75
CA VAL A 318 16.22 -11.32 9.74
C VAL A 318 15.36 -11.80 10.91
N LEU A 319 15.30 -11.06 12.02
CA LEU A 319 14.49 -11.41 13.18
C LEU A 319 12.98 -11.29 12.91
N ARG A 320 12.56 -10.66 11.82
CA ARG A 320 11.17 -10.63 11.36
C ARG A 320 10.58 -12.02 11.15
N LEU A 321 11.41 -13.02 10.84
CA LEU A 321 11.00 -14.42 10.76
C LEU A 321 10.43 -14.96 12.08
N PHE A 322 10.78 -14.36 13.21
CA PHE A 322 10.39 -14.78 14.55
C PHE A 322 9.35 -13.87 15.22
N GLN A 323 8.84 -12.86 14.52
CA GLN A 323 7.94 -11.83 15.08
C GLN A 323 6.68 -12.40 15.74
N PHE A 324 6.17 -13.53 15.29
CA PHE A 324 5.01 -14.21 15.86
C PHE A 324 5.38 -15.36 16.81
N SER A 325 6.64 -15.49 17.17
CA SER A 325 7.09 -16.55 18.07
C SER A 325 6.75 -16.25 19.54
N PRO A 326 6.55 -17.26 20.39
CA PRO A 326 6.43 -17.05 21.82
C PRO A 326 7.64 -16.34 22.44
N ALA A 327 8.83 -16.46 21.83
CA ALA A 327 10.03 -15.80 22.29
C ALA A 327 9.95 -14.27 22.10
N ALA A 328 9.40 -13.80 20.98
CA ALA A 328 9.17 -12.37 20.73
C ALA A 328 8.21 -11.79 21.79
N LEU A 329 7.10 -12.47 22.03
CA LEU A 329 6.12 -12.07 23.06
C LEU A 329 6.74 -12.06 24.47
N ALA A 330 7.59 -13.04 24.81
CA ALA A 330 8.27 -13.10 26.08
C ALA A 330 9.27 -11.94 26.27
N LEU A 331 9.97 -11.53 25.21
CA LEU A 331 10.89 -10.40 25.23
C LEU A 331 10.15 -9.08 25.46
N ASP A 332 9.05 -8.86 24.76
CA ASP A 332 8.22 -7.66 24.95
C ASP A 332 7.58 -7.61 26.34
N PHE A 333 7.15 -8.76 26.87
CA PHE A 333 6.65 -8.87 28.22
C PHE A 333 7.76 -8.56 29.26
N ALA A 334 8.96 -9.09 29.07
CA ALA A 334 10.11 -8.82 29.93
C ALA A 334 10.47 -7.32 29.92
N ALA A 335 10.47 -6.68 28.76
CA ALA A 335 10.73 -5.24 28.66
C ALA A 335 9.65 -4.38 29.38
N LYS A 336 8.41 -4.85 29.44
CA LYS A 336 7.36 -4.20 30.24
C LYS A 336 7.61 -4.34 31.73
N ALA A 337 8.08 -5.52 32.17
CA ALA A 337 8.33 -5.81 33.58
C ALA A 337 9.63 -5.17 34.11
N PHE A 338 10.65 -5.03 33.26
CA PHE A 338 11.98 -4.52 33.63
C PHE A 338 12.31 -3.26 32.83
N PRO A 339 12.09 -2.05 33.37
CA PRO A 339 12.30 -0.78 32.70
C PRO A 339 13.72 -0.60 32.12
N GLU A 340 14.74 -1.23 32.75
CA GLU A 340 16.13 -1.17 32.33
C GLU A 340 16.41 -1.83 30.98
N VAL A 341 15.52 -2.72 30.54
CA VAL A 341 15.63 -3.45 29.26
C VAL A 341 14.80 -2.80 28.15
N ARG A 342 14.08 -1.72 28.46
CA ARG A 342 13.26 -1.02 27.46
C ARG A 342 14.16 -0.37 26.43
N PRO A 343 13.83 -0.51 25.13
CA PRO A 343 14.57 0.17 24.08
C PRO A 343 14.36 1.69 24.16
N GLU A 344 15.22 2.43 23.50
CA GLU A 344 14.97 3.85 23.23
C GLU A 344 13.65 4.02 22.47
N THR A 345 12.97 5.12 22.74
CA THR A 345 11.71 5.45 22.06
C THR A 345 12.02 5.80 20.60
N LYS A 346 11.42 5.07 19.65
CA LYS A 346 11.58 5.37 18.22
C LYS A 346 11.00 6.74 17.87
N PHE A 347 9.82 7.03 18.41
CA PHE A 347 9.10 8.30 18.29
C PHE A 347 8.07 8.43 19.39
N GLU A 348 7.58 9.65 19.59
CA GLU A 348 6.55 9.97 20.55
C GLU A 348 5.44 10.78 19.88
N ASP A 349 4.18 10.33 20.03
CA ASP A 349 3.00 11.12 19.71
C ASP A 349 2.49 11.75 21.01
N PRO A 350 2.60 13.06 21.16
CA PRO A 350 2.28 13.74 22.42
C PRO A 350 0.78 13.84 22.70
N ALA A 351 -0.08 13.63 21.72
CA ALA A 351 -1.52 13.84 21.82
C ALA A 351 -2.33 12.72 21.13
N PRO A 352 -2.14 11.43 21.53
CA PRO A 352 -2.76 10.30 20.86
C PRO A 352 -4.29 10.34 21.00
N LEU A 353 -4.99 9.97 19.94
CA LEU A 353 -6.45 9.97 19.91
C LEU A 353 -7.02 8.70 20.59
N MET A 354 -8.06 8.88 21.40
CA MET A 354 -8.76 7.76 22.06
C MET A 354 -9.66 6.97 21.11
N GLN A 355 -10.06 7.57 20.00
CA GLN A 355 -10.89 6.95 18.98
C GLN A 355 -10.36 7.27 17.58
N ALA A 356 -10.48 6.29 16.68
CA ALA A 356 -10.12 6.50 15.28
C ALA A 356 -10.98 7.62 14.66
N PRO A 357 -10.35 8.65 14.07
CA PRO A 357 -11.08 9.74 13.46
C PRO A 357 -11.92 9.25 12.28
N ARG A 358 -13.07 9.88 12.07
CA ARG A 358 -13.91 9.62 10.90
C ARG A 358 -13.33 10.37 9.71
N SER A 359 -13.06 9.66 8.63
CA SER A 359 -12.65 10.28 7.39
C SER A 359 -13.87 10.60 6.50
N PRO A 360 -13.98 11.81 5.97
CA PRO A 360 -15.07 12.16 5.05
C PRO A 360 -14.94 11.43 3.70
N TYR A 361 -13.76 10.92 3.38
CA TYR A 361 -13.45 10.20 2.14
C TYR A 361 -13.71 8.71 2.21
N LEU A 362 -14.04 8.18 3.39
CA LEU A 362 -14.22 6.75 3.60
C LEU A 362 -15.70 6.46 3.92
N PRO A 363 -16.29 5.44 3.30
CA PRO A 363 -17.60 5.00 3.73
C PRO A 363 -17.53 4.62 5.22
N PRO A 364 -18.57 4.89 6.00
CA PRO A 364 -18.62 4.48 7.39
C PRO A 364 -18.37 2.97 7.43
N VAL A 365 -17.41 2.54 8.25
CA VAL A 365 -17.19 1.12 8.50
C VAL A 365 -18.50 0.56 9.01
N ALA A 366 -19.11 -0.32 8.24
CA ALA A 366 -20.35 -0.98 8.67
C ALA A 366 -20.05 -1.65 10.02
N ALA A 367 -20.75 -1.22 11.06
CA ALA A 367 -20.58 -1.83 12.38
C ALA A 367 -20.80 -3.33 12.20
N ALA A 368 -19.79 -4.14 12.52
CA ALA A 368 -19.93 -5.59 12.45
C ALA A 368 -21.17 -5.96 13.27
N PRO A 369 -22.11 -6.74 12.74
CA PRO A 369 -23.33 -7.07 13.44
C PRO A 369 -22.94 -7.67 14.81
N THR A 370 -23.48 -7.11 15.88
CA THR A 370 -23.16 -7.47 17.27
C THR A 370 -23.28 -8.97 17.53
N GLY A 371 -24.07 -9.69 16.73
CA GLY A 371 -24.20 -11.15 16.76
C GLY A 371 -22.95 -11.92 16.32
N SER A 372 -22.11 -11.36 15.43
CA SER A 372 -20.91 -12.07 14.95
C SER A 372 -19.79 -12.13 15.99
N ARG A 373 -19.68 -11.12 16.86
CA ARG A 373 -18.68 -11.10 17.95
C ARG A 373 -19.01 -12.11 19.05
N LEU A 374 -20.29 -12.28 19.35
CA LEU A 374 -20.76 -13.29 20.31
C LEU A 374 -20.58 -14.71 19.73
N ALA A 375 -20.91 -14.92 18.46
CA ALA A 375 -20.71 -16.20 17.78
C ALA A 375 -19.21 -16.58 17.68
N LEU A 376 -18.33 -15.63 17.36
CA LEU A 376 -16.87 -15.83 17.36
C LEU A 376 -16.34 -16.13 18.76
N GLY A 377 -16.80 -15.39 19.78
CA GLY A 377 -16.42 -15.64 21.16
C GLY A 377 -16.84 -17.01 21.66
N VAL A 378 -18.06 -17.44 21.35
CA VAL A 378 -18.57 -18.79 21.69
C VAL A 378 -17.81 -19.88 20.92
N ALA A 379 -17.57 -19.70 19.62
CA ALA A 379 -16.80 -20.66 18.80
C ALA A 379 -15.36 -20.80 19.32
N SER A 380 -14.70 -19.70 19.63
CA SER A 380 -13.35 -19.71 20.20
C SER A 380 -13.28 -20.38 21.56
N SER A 381 -14.26 -20.13 22.42
CA SER A 381 -14.36 -20.76 23.74
C SER A 381 -14.59 -22.27 23.62
N LEU A 382 -15.45 -22.71 22.70
CA LEU A 382 -15.68 -24.14 22.44
C LEU A 382 -14.43 -24.83 21.87
N ALA A 383 -13.70 -24.18 20.97
CA ALA A 383 -12.44 -24.69 20.43
C ALA A 383 -11.37 -24.82 21.54
N LEU A 384 -11.31 -23.87 22.46
CA LEU A 384 -10.38 -23.92 23.60
C LEU A 384 -10.72 -25.06 24.56
N ILE A 385 -12.01 -25.26 24.87
CA ILE A 385 -12.50 -26.35 25.70
C ILE A 385 -12.22 -27.71 25.05
N ALA A 386 -12.46 -27.83 23.73
CA ALA A 386 -12.16 -29.04 22.98
C ALA A 386 -10.66 -29.36 22.99
N SER A 387 -9.81 -28.36 22.78
CA SER A 387 -8.35 -28.51 22.85
C SER A 387 -7.88 -28.93 24.25
N LEU A 388 -8.45 -28.35 25.30
CA LEU A 388 -8.14 -28.70 26.68
C LEU A 388 -8.57 -30.14 27.01
N ALA A 389 -9.75 -30.57 26.52
CA ALA A 389 -10.25 -31.93 26.67
C ALA A 389 -9.36 -32.96 25.98
N VAL A 390 -8.83 -32.64 24.78
CA VAL A 390 -7.86 -33.48 24.07
C VAL A 390 -6.55 -33.60 24.86
N VAL A 391 -6.01 -32.48 25.37
CA VAL A 391 -4.78 -32.48 26.18
C VAL A 391 -4.96 -33.25 27.49
N LEU A 392 -6.12 -33.14 28.13
CA LEU A 392 -6.41 -33.91 29.34
C LEU A 392 -6.62 -35.42 29.09
N ARG A 393 -7.17 -35.82 27.94
CA ARG A 393 -7.29 -37.21 27.53
C ARG A 393 -5.96 -37.82 27.12
N LEU A 394 -4.99 -37.01 26.67
CA LEU A 394 -3.65 -37.51 26.34
C LEU A 394 -2.72 -37.64 27.53
N ARG A 395 -3.18 -37.36 28.77
CA ARG A 395 -2.51 -37.81 30.00
C ARG A 395 -3.02 -39.17 30.32
N PRO A 396 -2.46 -40.24 29.90
CA PRO A 396 -1.42 -40.99 30.63
C PRO A 396 -0.62 -41.96 29.79
N VAL A 397 0.64 -41.87 29.67
CA VAL A 397 1.53 -43.05 29.40
C VAL A 397 2.95 -42.78 29.95
N PHE A 398 3.08 -42.01 31.00
CA PHE A 398 4.32 -42.05 31.80
C PHE A 398 4.02 -42.44 33.21
N SER A 399 3.57 -43.70 33.40
CA SER A 399 3.50 -44.34 34.71
C SER A 399 4.39 -45.56 34.69
N THR A 400 5.41 -45.48 35.52
CA THR A 400 6.14 -46.62 36.12
C THR A 400 6.94 -47.56 35.24
N ALA A 401 8.17 -47.18 34.89
CA ALA A 401 9.22 -48.19 34.74
C ALA A 401 9.60 -48.70 36.14
N LYS A 402 9.15 -49.91 36.48
CA LYS A 402 9.61 -50.68 37.64
C LYS A 402 11.13 -50.76 37.59
N ARG A 403 11.78 -50.35 38.70
CA ARG A 403 13.18 -50.68 39.00
C ARG A 403 13.32 -52.21 39.04
N GLY A 404 13.91 -52.78 37.98
CA GLY A 404 14.37 -54.16 37.98
C GLY A 404 15.64 -54.27 38.85
N SER A 405 15.60 -55.18 39.80
CA SER A 405 16.67 -55.59 40.68
C SER A 405 17.92 -56.03 39.90
N ARG A 406 19.07 -55.53 40.30
CA ARG A 406 20.39 -56.01 39.82
C ARG A 406 20.63 -57.40 40.42
N PRO A 407 21.10 -58.40 39.64
CA PRO A 407 21.69 -59.64 40.18
C PRO A 407 23.11 -59.34 40.67
N ALA A 408 23.42 -59.82 41.89
CA ALA A 408 24.73 -59.81 42.49
C ALA A 408 25.62 -60.84 41.75
N TYR A 409 26.75 -60.46 41.25
CA TYR A 409 27.81 -61.37 40.86
C TYR A 409 28.70 -61.61 42.06
N ALA A 410 28.70 -62.88 42.50
CA ALA A 410 29.63 -63.39 43.48
C ALA A 410 30.99 -63.62 42.82
N LEU A 411 32.03 -63.07 43.43
CA LEU A 411 33.43 -63.43 43.16
C LEU A 411 33.68 -64.76 43.85
N GLY A 412 34.25 -65.69 43.10
CA GLY A 412 34.76 -66.93 43.59
C GLY A 412 35.80 -67.51 42.64
N GLY A 413 37.02 -67.69 43.18
CA GLY A 413 38.06 -68.54 42.60
C GLY A 413 39.13 -67.81 41.79
#